data_7621e076eadfea4c48e6c97d17d70afa
#
_entry.id   7621e076eadfea4c48e6c97d17d70afa
#
_cell.length_a   1.000
_cell.length_b   1.000
_cell.length_c   1.000
_cell.angle_alpha   90.00
_cell.angle_beta   90.00
_cell.angle_gamma   90.00
#
_symmetry.space_group_name_H-M   'P 1'
#
loop_
_entity.id
_entity.type
_entity.pdbx_description
1 polymer ?
#
loop_
_entity_poly.entity_id
_entity_poly.type
_entity_poly.pdbx_seq_one_letter_code
_entity_poly.pdbx_strand_id
1 'polypeptide(L)'
;MKPQDVEIVQSVLEITGPISPTEVYDKAKELFEKGEIENMFDCGGNTPDRSVSASIYTALNKGEELPFLKTQEKPVLIALKGAVKEPVLSAEKISAPSVKIVHNKIARERDLHPFLTYMAIHNENLKCYTKTIFHEESVKSPKGMDRWLYPDMVGVRFLHAEWSNENLIAFSKKFDTLPVKLVSFELKKEISANNCRECYFQAISNSSWANEGYLVGRHIDTHNSKLMDLLKRLHASFGIGVIDLRTNEDKSAILLNAKYKEKIDYTMAQELSEKNPKFSGFLKSVVDYDPDFPNRYKDEFDEVKKKEELYP
;
A
#
# COMPACT_ATOMS: atom_id res chain seq x y z
N MET A 1 9.23 -0.77 34.33
CA MET A 1 9.47 0.68 34.09
C MET A 1 9.91 1.36 35.37
N LYS A 2 10.63 2.51 35.32
CA LYS A 2 10.88 3.32 36.54
C LYS A 2 9.54 3.92 37.00
N PRO A 3 9.28 4.06 38.33
CA PRO A 3 8.01 4.63 38.83
C PRO A 3 7.69 6.01 38.23
N GLN A 4 8.67 6.88 38.14
CA GLN A 4 8.52 8.24 37.58
C GLN A 4 8.12 8.19 36.09
N ASP A 5 8.68 7.25 35.30
CA ASP A 5 8.31 7.09 33.86
C ASP A 5 6.86 6.62 33.75
N VAL A 6 6.36 5.79 34.67
CA VAL A 6 4.96 5.33 34.71
C VAL A 6 4.01 6.49 34.96
N GLU A 7 4.35 7.40 35.89
CA GLU A 7 3.56 8.60 36.19
C GLU A 7 3.48 9.53 34.95
N ILE A 8 4.60 9.72 34.25
CA ILE A 8 4.62 10.53 33.01
C ILE A 8 3.71 9.93 31.96
N VAL A 9 3.81 8.60 31.71
CA VAL A 9 2.92 7.92 30.75
C VAL A 9 1.46 8.05 31.16
N GLN A 10 1.16 7.93 32.45
CA GLN A 10 -0.19 8.10 32.98
C GLN A 10 -0.72 9.52 32.71
N SER A 11 0.04 10.57 33.03
CA SER A 11 -0.34 11.97 32.79
C SER A 11 -0.57 12.26 31.31
N VAL A 12 0.27 11.72 30.44
CA VAL A 12 0.07 11.83 28.97
C VAL A 12 -1.25 11.20 28.58
N LEU A 13 -1.55 9.98 29.06
CA LEU A 13 -2.78 9.26 28.73
C LEU A 13 -4.05 9.91 29.29
N GLU A 14 -3.95 10.60 30.43
CA GLU A 14 -5.06 11.37 31.01
C GLU A 14 -5.48 12.54 30.12
N ILE A 15 -4.50 13.18 29.47
CA ILE A 15 -4.73 14.36 28.62
C ILE A 15 -5.07 13.96 27.18
N THR A 16 -4.36 12.96 26.62
CA THR A 16 -4.47 12.62 25.19
C THR A 16 -5.47 11.51 24.90
N GLY A 17 -5.83 10.69 25.89
CA GLY A 17 -6.53 9.43 25.68
C GLY A 17 -5.62 8.34 25.12
N PRO A 18 -6.18 7.32 24.45
CA PRO A 18 -5.40 6.21 23.90
C PRO A 18 -4.39 6.68 22.85
N ILE A 19 -3.11 6.29 23.00
CA ILE A 19 -2.00 6.70 22.15
C ILE A 19 -1.05 5.52 21.87
N SER A 20 -0.29 5.58 20.77
CA SER A 20 0.75 4.60 20.48
C SER A 20 1.96 4.76 21.44
N PRO A 21 2.54 3.66 21.95
CA PRO A 21 3.78 3.73 22.74
C PRO A 21 4.93 4.48 22.06
N THR A 22 4.97 4.51 20.73
CA THR A 22 5.99 5.23 19.96
C THR A 22 5.79 6.73 19.92
N GLU A 23 4.59 7.23 20.23
CA GLU A 23 4.24 8.65 20.24
C GLU A 23 4.28 9.27 21.64
N VAL A 24 4.39 8.43 22.69
CA VAL A 24 4.31 8.88 24.08
C VAL A 24 5.41 9.90 24.40
N TYR A 25 6.65 9.70 23.95
CA TYR A 25 7.75 10.61 24.23
C TYR A 25 7.55 11.99 23.62
N ASP A 26 7.19 12.03 22.33
CA ASP A 26 6.98 13.29 21.60
C ASP A 26 5.80 14.06 22.21
N LYS A 27 4.75 13.33 22.59
CA LYS A 27 3.59 13.94 23.22
C LYS A 27 3.87 14.44 24.65
N ALA A 28 4.64 13.70 25.43
CA ALA A 28 5.11 14.15 26.72
C ALA A 28 5.92 15.45 26.62
N LYS A 29 6.81 15.52 25.62
CA LYS A 29 7.63 16.71 25.36
C LYS A 29 6.75 17.93 25.02
N GLU A 30 5.77 17.75 24.13
CA GLU A 30 4.82 18.81 23.77
C GLU A 30 4.05 19.32 25.00
N LEU A 31 3.54 18.42 25.83
CA LEU A 31 2.76 18.75 27.03
C LEU A 31 3.63 19.40 28.11
N PHE A 32 4.88 18.96 28.26
CA PHE A 32 5.84 19.58 29.20
C PHE A 32 6.23 21.00 28.77
N GLU A 33 6.47 21.24 27.46
CA GLU A 33 6.74 22.58 26.92
C GLU A 33 5.55 23.54 27.09
N LYS A 34 4.32 23.01 27.12
CA LYS A 34 3.10 23.79 27.43
C LYS A 34 2.82 23.98 28.92
N GLY A 35 3.57 23.31 29.79
CA GLY A 35 3.33 23.32 31.25
C GLY A 35 2.11 22.50 31.69
N GLU A 36 1.64 21.58 30.86
CA GLU A 36 0.48 20.72 31.15
C GLU A 36 0.85 19.46 31.94
N ILE A 37 2.14 19.06 31.92
CA ILE A 37 2.71 18.04 32.80
C ILE A 37 3.97 18.58 33.51
N GLU A 38 4.22 18.11 34.73
CA GLU A 38 5.30 18.64 35.58
C GLU A 38 6.66 17.98 35.35
N ASN A 39 6.68 16.76 34.83
CA ASN A 39 7.88 15.94 34.70
C ASN A 39 8.09 15.45 33.27
N MET A 40 9.36 15.25 32.90
CA MET A 40 9.77 14.68 31.62
C MET A 40 10.63 13.43 31.81
N PHE A 41 10.65 12.53 30.82
CA PHE A 41 11.49 11.34 30.86
C PHE A 41 12.98 11.69 30.99
N ASP A 42 13.65 11.10 31.97
CA ASP A 42 15.10 11.18 32.12
C ASP A 42 15.77 10.08 31.25
N CYS A 43 15.86 10.36 29.96
CA CYS A 43 16.46 9.47 28.95
C CYS A 43 17.72 10.11 28.36
N GLY A 44 18.89 9.61 28.78
CA GLY A 44 20.16 9.92 28.10
C GLY A 44 20.28 9.13 26.79
N GLY A 45 20.74 9.78 25.71
CA GLY A 45 21.02 9.12 24.43
C GLY A 45 20.45 9.84 23.21
N ASN A 46 20.85 9.37 22.01
CA ASN A 46 20.48 10.00 20.73
C ASN A 46 19.05 9.65 20.24
N THR A 47 18.34 8.73 20.88
CA THR A 47 16.99 8.26 20.51
C THR A 47 16.12 8.03 21.75
N PRO A 48 15.75 9.08 22.51
CA PRO A 48 14.96 8.93 23.73
C PRO A 48 13.55 8.37 23.47
N ASP A 49 12.93 8.68 22.32
CA ASP A 49 11.66 8.17 21.83
C ASP A 49 11.65 6.63 21.78
N ARG A 50 12.70 6.04 21.20
CA ARG A 50 12.86 4.58 21.12
C ARG A 50 13.09 3.95 22.47
N SER A 51 13.82 4.62 23.36
CA SER A 51 14.09 4.13 24.72
C SER A 51 12.81 4.07 25.55
N VAL A 52 11.97 5.10 25.48
CA VAL A 52 10.68 5.15 26.18
C VAL A 52 9.72 4.10 25.62
N SER A 53 9.55 4.03 24.31
CA SER A 53 8.66 3.03 23.68
C SER A 53 9.09 1.60 24.00
N ALA A 54 10.39 1.29 23.96
CA ALA A 54 10.92 -0.04 24.32
C ALA A 54 10.66 -0.38 25.80
N SER A 55 10.77 0.61 26.70
CA SER A 55 10.47 0.42 28.14
C SER A 55 8.98 0.11 28.36
N ILE A 56 8.08 0.81 27.66
CA ILE A 56 6.63 0.57 27.71
C ILE A 56 6.31 -0.84 27.21
N TYR A 57 6.81 -1.22 26.04
CA TYR A 57 6.59 -2.56 25.48
C TYR A 57 7.14 -3.68 26.39
N THR A 58 8.31 -3.46 26.97
CA THR A 58 8.94 -4.44 27.88
C THR A 58 8.09 -4.62 29.15
N ALA A 59 7.61 -3.54 29.75
CA ALA A 59 6.77 -3.57 30.94
C ALA A 59 5.43 -4.26 30.69
N LEU A 60 4.77 -3.94 29.56
CA LEU A 60 3.52 -4.59 29.14
C LEU A 60 3.70 -6.09 28.90
N ASN A 61 4.80 -6.51 28.26
CA ASN A 61 5.06 -7.92 27.96
C ASN A 61 5.48 -8.73 29.19
N LYS A 62 6.07 -8.09 30.22
CA LYS A 62 6.42 -8.74 31.49
C LYS A 62 5.23 -8.86 32.44
N GLY A 63 4.07 -8.27 32.11
CA GLY A 63 2.90 -8.28 32.98
C GLY A 63 3.09 -7.46 34.25
N GLU A 64 3.91 -6.39 34.21
CA GLU A 64 4.06 -5.47 35.33
C GLU A 64 2.69 -4.84 35.68
N GLU A 65 2.42 -4.61 36.96
CA GLU A 65 1.23 -3.85 37.38
C GLU A 65 1.38 -2.39 37.00
N LEU A 66 0.76 -2.01 35.86
CA LEU A 66 0.78 -0.66 35.32
C LEU A 66 -0.62 -0.04 35.40
N PRO A 67 -0.75 1.29 35.55
CA PRO A 67 -2.04 1.99 35.53
C PRO A 67 -2.68 2.03 34.13
N PHE A 68 -2.00 1.55 33.12
CA PHE A 68 -2.46 1.49 31.74
C PHE A 68 -2.33 0.07 31.18
N LEU A 69 -3.06 -0.18 30.11
CA LEU A 69 -3.08 -1.48 29.41
C LEU A 69 -3.09 -1.28 27.90
N LYS A 70 -2.78 -2.36 27.20
CA LYS A 70 -2.87 -2.41 25.74
C LYS A 70 -4.33 -2.58 25.33
N THR A 71 -4.86 -1.64 24.55
CA THR A 71 -6.25 -1.63 24.10
C THR A 71 -6.42 -2.11 22.67
N GLN A 72 -5.35 -2.04 21.87
CA GLN A 72 -5.34 -2.46 20.47
C GLN A 72 -3.98 -3.08 20.11
N GLU A 73 -3.99 -4.10 19.25
CA GLU A 73 -2.77 -4.81 18.87
C GLU A 73 -2.09 -4.31 17.59
N LYS A 74 -2.84 -3.72 16.67
CA LYS A 74 -2.29 -3.18 15.41
C LYS A 74 -3.11 -1.99 14.90
N PRO A 75 -2.60 -0.75 14.96
CA PRO A 75 -1.40 -0.35 15.72
C PRO A 75 -1.58 -0.59 17.21
N VAL A 76 -0.47 -0.79 17.92
CA VAL A 76 -0.55 -0.94 19.38
C VAL A 76 -0.94 0.40 19.99
N LEU A 77 -2.05 0.41 20.74
CA LEU A 77 -2.49 1.55 21.55
C LEU A 77 -2.50 1.16 23.02
N ILE A 78 -2.13 2.11 23.87
CA ILE A 78 -2.24 1.99 25.33
C ILE A 78 -3.24 3.01 25.85
N ALA A 79 -3.98 2.65 26.90
CA ALA A 79 -4.92 3.52 27.58
C ALA A 79 -4.94 3.23 29.08
N LEU A 80 -5.44 4.16 29.89
CA LEU A 80 -5.58 3.99 31.32
C LEU A 80 -6.57 2.86 31.67
N LYS A 81 -6.23 2.08 32.69
CA LYS A 81 -7.16 1.15 33.32
C LYS A 81 -8.31 1.95 33.94
N GLY A 82 -9.54 1.72 33.48
CA GLY A 82 -10.72 2.48 33.92
C GLY A 82 -11.26 3.50 32.91
N ALA A 83 -10.48 3.90 31.89
CA ALA A 83 -10.99 4.67 30.76
C ALA A 83 -11.65 3.78 29.68
N VAL A 84 -11.42 2.47 29.75
CA VAL A 84 -12.05 1.47 28.87
C VAL A 84 -13.32 0.98 29.55
N LYS A 85 -14.47 1.48 29.12
CA LYS A 85 -15.77 0.87 29.52
C LYS A 85 -15.82 -0.53 28.92
N GLU A 86 -15.92 -1.55 29.78
CA GLU A 86 -16.24 -2.92 29.37
C GLU A 86 -17.58 -2.92 28.62
N PRO A 87 -17.71 -3.72 27.54
CA PRO A 87 -18.99 -3.85 26.86
C PRO A 87 -19.96 -4.65 27.74
N VAL A 88 -20.90 -3.95 28.39
CA VAL A 88 -22.02 -4.57 29.08
C VAL A 88 -22.96 -5.15 28.01
N LEU A 89 -23.07 -6.47 27.97
CA LEU A 89 -24.12 -7.20 27.29
C LEU A 89 -25.45 -6.95 28.05
N SER A 90 -26.31 -6.11 27.51
CA SER A 90 -27.75 -6.17 27.80
C SER A 90 -28.54 -5.77 26.57
N ALA A 91 -29.39 -6.70 26.16
CA ALA A 91 -30.31 -6.55 25.07
C ALA A 91 -31.48 -5.62 25.45
N GLU A 92 -31.75 -4.64 24.60
CA GLU A 92 -33.10 -4.25 24.27
C GLU A 92 -33.19 -3.54 22.91
N LYS A 93 -34.16 -3.96 22.12
CA LYS A 93 -34.42 -3.55 20.74
C LYS A 93 -35.02 -2.16 20.68
N ILE A 94 -34.49 -1.26 19.87
CA ILE A 94 -35.30 -0.30 19.11
C ILE A 94 -34.64 -0.12 17.73
N SER A 95 -35.41 -0.33 16.69
CA SER A 95 -35.05 -0.37 15.29
C SER A 95 -34.93 1.01 14.67
N ALA A 96 -33.74 1.31 14.16
CA ALA A 96 -33.54 2.20 13.01
C ALA A 96 -32.37 1.63 12.17
N PRO A 97 -32.38 1.69 10.83
CA PRO A 97 -31.38 0.99 10.03
C PRO A 97 -30.04 1.71 10.13
N SER A 98 -29.19 1.21 11.02
CA SER A 98 -27.78 1.59 11.02
C SER A 98 -27.13 0.92 9.81
N VAL A 99 -26.77 1.72 8.82
CA VAL A 99 -25.83 1.33 7.75
C VAL A 99 -24.55 0.84 8.45
N LYS A 100 -24.35 -0.47 8.48
CA LYS A 100 -23.08 -1.05 8.89
C LYS A 100 -22.04 -0.66 7.85
N ILE A 101 -21.24 0.35 8.12
CA ILE A 101 -20.03 0.62 7.32
C ILE A 101 -19.08 -0.56 7.58
N VAL A 102 -19.11 -1.53 6.70
CA VAL A 102 -18.15 -2.63 6.70
C VAL A 102 -16.83 -2.05 6.17
N HIS A 103 -15.98 -1.58 7.09
CA HIS A 103 -14.62 -1.22 6.72
C HIS A 103 -13.88 -2.49 6.31
N ASN A 104 -13.60 -2.65 5.03
CA ASN A 104 -12.70 -3.70 4.54
C ASN A 104 -11.36 -3.59 5.25
N LYS A 105 -11.06 -4.56 6.13
CA LYS A 105 -9.86 -4.56 6.95
C LYS A 105 -8.65 -4.92 6.08
N ILE A 106 -7.94 -3.91 5.58
CA ILE A 106 -6.70 -4.09 4.83
C ILE A 106 -5.58 -4.44 5.81
N ALA A 107 -5.30 -5.73 5.97
CA ALA A 107 -4.24 -6.22 6.85
C ALA A 107 -2.90 -6.37 6.12
N ARG A 108 -2.91 -6.78 4.85
CA ARG A 108 -1.73 -7.03 4.01
C ARG A 108 -1.77 -6.17 2.74
N GLU A 109 -0.63 -5.97 2.08
CA GLU A 109 -0.57 -5.27 0.78
C GLU A 109 -1.42 -5.97 -0.28
N ARG A 110 -1.46 -7.30 -0.28
CA ARG A 110 -2.31 -8.11 -1.18
C ARG A 110 -3.81 -7.84 -1.06
N ASP A 111 -4.27 -7.36 0.07
CA ASP A 111 -5.68 -7.02 0.24
C ASP A 111 -6.06 -5.77 -0.60
N LEU A 112 -5.06 -5.06 -1.16
CA LEU A 112 -5.23 -3.94 -2.09
C LEU A 112 -5.40 -4.37 -3.54
N HIS A 113 -4.95 -5.59 -3.91
CA HIS A 113 -4.94 -6.05 -5.31
C HIS A 113 -6.32 -5.99 -5.97
N PRO A 114 -7.43 -6.47 -5.37
CA PRO A 114 -8.75 -6.38 -5.99
C PRO A 114 -9.21 -4.95 -6.29
N PHE A 115 -8.85 -3.98 -5.43
CA PHE A 115 -9.16 -2.57 -5.63
C PHE A 115 -8.38 -1.98 -6.80
N LEU A 116 -7.09 -2.35 -6.93
CA LEU A 116 -6.27 -1.94 -8.06
C LEU A 116 -6.75 -2.58 -9.36
N THR A 117 -7.11 -3.86 -9.36
CA THR A 117 -7.68 -4.56 -10.52
C THR A 117 -8.95 -3.87 -11.00
N TYR A 118 -9.86 -3.53 -10.09
CA TYR A 118 -11.08 -2.79 -10.40
C TYR A 118 -10.75 -1.41 -11.00
N MET A 119 -9.88 -0.64 -10.35
CA MET A 119 -9.47 0.68 -10.84
C MET A 119 -8.79 0.58 -12.21
N ALA A 120 -7.88 -0.38 -12.40
CA ALA A 120 -7.08 -0.52 -13.61
C ALA A 120 -7.94 -0.77 -14.86
N ILE A 121 -9.03 -1.55 -14.74
CA ILE A 121 -9.92 -1.82 -15.85
C ILE A 121 -10.87 -0.66 -16.16
N HIS A 122 -11.33 0.08 -15.13
CA HIS A 122 -12.33 1.14 -15.28
C HIS A 122 -11.71 2.53 -15.51
N ASN A 123 -10.41 2.73 -15.21
CA ASN A 123 -9.76 4.02 -15.41
C ASN A 123 -9.34 4.21 -16.87
N GLU A 124 -9.77 5.33 -17.50
CA GLU A 124 -9.53 5.62 -18.91
C GLU A 124 -8.05 5.66 -19.33
N ASN A 125 -7.15 6.06 -18.41
CA ASN A 125 -5.72 6.14 -18.70
C ASN A 125 -5.03 4.76 -18.60
N LEU A 126 -5.58 3.85 -17.79
CA LEU A 126 -5.02 2.51 -17.59
C LEU A 126 -5.67 1.51 -18.57
N LYS A 127 -6.97 1.28 -18.45
CA LYS A 127 -7.74 0.28 -19.25
C LYS A 127 -6.98 -1.03 -19.42
N CYS A 128 -6.41 -1.56 -18.32
CA CYS A 128 -5.56 -2.74 -18.40
C CYS A 128 -6.08 -3.88 -17.53
N TYR A 129 -5.92 -5.09 -18.05
CA TYR A 129 -6.05 -6.32 -17.28
C TYR A 129 -4.84 -6.48 -16.40
N THR A 130 -5.03 -6.94 -15.16
CA THR A 130 -3.94 -7.13 -14.18
C THR A 130 -3.67 -8.59 -13.90
N LYS A 131 -2.44 -8.89 -13.45
CA LYS A 131 -2.05 -10.20 -12.92
C LYS A 131 -1.20 -10.00 -11.67
N THR A 132 -1.61 -10.61 -10.58
CA THR A 132 -0.84 -10.66 -9.33
C THR A 132 0.40 -11.53 -9.52
N ILE A 133 1.56 -11.03 -9.10
CA ILE A 133 2.82 -11.75 -9.12
C ILE A 133 3.14 -12.25 -7.71
N PHE A 134 3.14 -13.57 -7.55
CA PHE A 134 3.47 -14.22 -6.28
C PHE A 134 4.98 -14.46 -6.23
N HIS A 135 5.72 -13.55 -5.59
CA HIS A 135 7.17 -13.67 -5.43
C HIS A 135 7.59 -14.91 -4.63
N GLU A 136 6.70 -15.48 -3.81
CA GLU A 136 6.95 -16.74 -3.10
C GLU A 136 7.05 -17.94 -4.03
N GLU A 137 6.47 -17.87 -5.21
CA GLU A 137 6.53 -18.90 -6.25
C GLU A 137 7.79 -18.79 -7.12
N SER A 138 8.61 -17.75 -6.90
CA SER A 138 9.82 -17.50 -7.68
C SER A 138 10.94 -18.47 -7.29
N VAL A 139 11.83 -18.75 -8.24
CA VAL A 139 13.08 -19.47 -8.00
C VAL A 139 13.89 -18.72 -6.97
N LYS A 140 14.32 -19.41 -5.91
CA LYS A 140 15.07 -18.81 -4.82
C LYS A 140 16.49 -18.49 -5.24
N SER A 141 16.87 -17.22 -5.13
CA SER A 141 18.25 -16.72 -5.27
C SER A 141 18.92 -16.54 -3.90
N PRO A 142 20.24 -16.38 -3.84
CA PRO A 142 20.93 -15.99 -2.62
C PRO A 142 20.30 -14.75 -1.99
N LYS A 143 20.29 -14.71 -0.64
CA LYS A 143 19.62 -13.64 0.12
C LYS A 143 20.03 -12.24 -0.34
N GLY A 144 19.08 -11.46 -0.78
CA GLY A 144 19.25 -10.07 -1.19
C GLY A 144 19.48 -9.82 -2.69
N MET A 145 19.78 -10.87 -3.49
CA MET A 145 19.98 -10.70 -4.95
C MET A 145 18.70 -10.25 -5.67
N ASP A 146 17.56 -10.80 -5.31
CA ASP A 146 16.27 -10.49 -5.94
C ASP A 146 15.51 -9.41 -5.19
N ARG A 147 16.20 -8.64 -4.33
CA ARG A 147 15.56 -7.53 -3.62
C ARG A 147 15.05 -6.50 -4.63
N TRP A 148 13.74 -6.21 -4.59
CA TRP A 148 13.07 -5.28 -5.50
C TRP A 148 13.08 -5.70 -6.98
N LEU A 149 13.19 -7.00 -7.25
CA LEU A 149 13.13 -7.54 -8.59
C LEU A 149 11.69 -7.66 -9.09
N TYR A 150 10.81 -8.22 -8.25
CA TYR A 150 9.46 -8.57 -8.64
C TYR A 150 8.48 -7.44 -8.36
N PRO A 151 7.63 -7.05 -9.35
CA PRO A 151 6.48 -6.19 -9.08
C PRO A 151 5.41 -6.95 -8.29
N ASP A 152 4.57 -6.25 -7.54
CA ASP A 152 3.42 -6.86 -6.87
C ASP A 152 2.35 -7.30 -7.85
N MET A 153 2.10 -6.46 -8.86
CA MET A 153 1.17 -6.76 -9.96
C MET A 153 1.72 -6.24 -11.28
N VAL A 154 1.32 -6.92 -12.35
CA VAL A 154 1.59 -6.53 -13.73
C VAL A 154 0.28 -6.24 -14.44
N GLY A 155 0.32 -5.42 -15.49
CA GLY A 155 -0.85 -5.07 -16.26
C GLY A 155 -0.58 -5.05 -17.76
N VAL A 156 -1.62 -5.28 -18.55
CA VAL A 156 -1.58 -5.16 -20.00
C VAL A 156 -2.83 -4.45 -20.53
N ARG A 157 -2.64 -3.43 -21.36
CA ARG A 157 -3.68 -2.84 -22.18
C ARG A 157 -3.48 -3.30 -23.63
N PHE A 158 -4.52 -3.88 -24.19
CA PHE A 158 -4.53 -4.33 -25.57
C PHE A 158 -5.03 -3.20 -26.47
N LEU A 159 -4.12 -2.41 -27.01
CA LEU A 159 -4.46 -1.24 -27.85
C LEU A 159 -5.21 -1.66 -29.12
N HIS A 160 -4.85 -2.80 -29.71
CA HIS A 160 -5.50 -3.33 -30.90
C HIS A 160 -6.95 -3.77 -30.66
N ALA A 161 -7.33 -4.11 -29.43
CA ALA A 161 -8.71 -4.44 -29.08
C ALA A 161 -9.65 -3.19 -29.16
N GLU A 162 -9.07 -2.00 -29.18
CA GLU A 162 -9.81 -0.74 -29.33
C GLU A 162 -9.95 -0.31 -30.79
N TRP A 163 -9.32 -1.03 -31.74
CA TRP A 163 -9.30 -0.68 -33.16
C TRP A 163 -10.37 -1.44 -33.92
N SER A 164 -11.21 -0.71 -34.65
CA SER A 164 -12.25 -1.27 -35.49
C SER A 164 -11.79 -1.51 -36.94
N ASN A 165 -10.56 -1.08 -37.29
CA ASN A 165 -10.06 -1.15 -38.66
C ASN A 165 -9.06 -2.31 -38.82
N GLU A 166 -9.45 -3.34 -39.57
CA GLU A 166 -8.63 -4.52 -39.83
C GLU A 166 -7.28 -4.19 -40.50
N ASN A 167 -7.23 -3.16 -41.35
CA ASN A 167 -5.99 -2.73 -42.01
C ASN A 167 -5.01 -2.13 -41.02
N LEU A 168 -5.50 -1.46 -39.95
CA LEU A 168 -4.66 -0.92 -38.89
C LEU A 168 -4.03 -2.05 -38.05
N ILE A 169 -4.81 -3.09 -37.78
CA ILE A 169 -4.32 -4.30 -37.08
C ILE A 169 -3.24 -5.00 -37.96
N ALA A 170 -3.51 -5.19 -39.25
CA ALA A 170 -2.55 -5.77 -40.17
C ALA A 170 -1.28 -4.93 -40.33
N PHE A 171 -1.42 -3.61 -40.34
CA PHE A 171 -0.31 -2.66 -40.39
C PHE A 171 0.59 -2.79 -39.17
N SER A 172 0.01 -2.78 -37.93
CA SER A 172 0.78 -2.92 -36.70
C SER A 172 1.54 -4.24 -36.64
N LYS A 173 0.90 -5.34 -37.02
CA LYS A 173 1.54 -6.68 -37.09
C LYS A 173 2.71 -6.72 -38.09
N LYS A 174 2.61 -5.98 -39.19
CA LYS A 174 3.62 -5.99 -40.28
C LYS A 174 4.85 -5.16 -39.93
N PHE A 175 4.70 -4.10 -39.12
CA PHE A 175 5.76 -3.12 -38.85
C PHE A 175 6.30 -3.18 -37.44
N ASP A 176 6.12 -4.32 -36.74
CA ASP A 176 6.64 -4.58 -35.38
C ASP A 176 6.23 -3.54 -34.33
N THR A 177 5.09 -2.90 -34.53
CA THR A 177 4.53 -2.02 -33.53
C THR A 177 3.87 -2.87 -32.46
N LEU A 178 4.35 -2.82 -31.22
CA LEU A 178 3.72 -3.53 -30.10
C LEU A 178 2.30 -2.96 -29.88
N PRO A 179 1.23 -3.71 -30.19
CA PRO A 179 -0.13 -3.24 -30.04
C PRO A 179 -0.63 -3.39 -28.59
N VAL A 180 0.30 -3.41 -27.65
CA VAL A 180 0.04 -3.57 -26.21
C VAL A 180 0.84 -2.57 -25.41
N LYS A 181 0.31 -2.17 -24.27
CA LYS A 181 1.01 -1.37 -23.26
C LYS A 181 1.16 -2.21 -22.00
N LEU A 182 2.41 -2.47 -21.60
CA LEU A 182 2.74 -3.21 -20.39
C LEU A 182 2.90 -2.25 -19.22
N VAL A 183 2.35 -2.62 -18.07
CA VAL A 183 2.35 -1.78 -16.85
C VAL A 183 2.87 -2.59 -15.67
N SER A 184 3.70 -1.98 -14.85
CA SER A 184 4.19 -2.52 -13.58
C SER A 184 3.59 -1.74 -12.41
N PHE A 185 3.12 -2.44 -11.39
CA PHE A 185 2.56 -1.83 -10.18
C PHE A 185 3.30 -2.31 -8.93
N GLU A 186 3.75 -1.34 -8.14
CA GLU A 186 4.28 -1.55 -6.79
C GLU A 186 3.30 -0.98 -5.78
N LEU A 187 2.76 -1.83 -4.90
CA LEU A 187 1.72 -1.45 -3.94
C LEU A 187 2.29 -1.23 -2.54
N LYS A 188 1.77 -0.22 -1.86
CA LYS A 188 2.13 0.08 -0.46
C LYS A 188 0.88 0.42 0.34
N LYS A 189 0.76 -0.16 1.53
CA LYS A 189 -0.33 0.18 2.47
C LYS A 189 -0.25 1.61 2.95
N GLU A 190 0.96 2.14 3.05
CA GLU A 190 1.22 3.49 3.54
C GLU A 190 2.43 4.10 2.83
N ILE A 191 2.25 5.31 2.32
CA ILE A 191 3.32 6.14 1.77
C ILE A 191 3.37 7.44 2.56
N SER A 192 4.50 7.66 3.22
CA SER A 192 4.78 8.85 4.02
C SER A 192 6.05 9.55 3.51
N ALA A 193 6.31 10.76 3.97
CA ALA A 193 7.55 11.46 3.62
C ALA A 193 8.82 10.69 4.03
N ASN A 194 8.73 9.82 5.05
CA ASN A 194 9.86 9.05 5.59
C ASN A 194 10.22 7.84 4.71
N ASN A 195 9.22 7.12 4.18
CA ASN A 195 9.44 5.91 3.37
C ASN A 195 9.28 6.14 1.85
N CYS A 196 8.81 7.31 1.44
CA CYS A 196 8.50 7.63 0.04
C CYS A 196 9.64 7.30 -0.93
N ARG A 197 10.89 7.65 -0.59
CA ARG A 197 12.04 7.35 -1.45
C ARG A 197 12.23 5.86 -1.64
N GLU A 198 12.20 5.08 -0.58
CA GLU A 198 12.37 3.62 -0.65
C GLU A 198 11.27 3.00 -1.51
N CYS A 199 10.00 3.31 -1.25
CA CYS A 199 8.87 2.84 -2.03
C CYS A 199 8.99 3.22 -3.51
N TYR A 200 9.41 4.45 -3.78
CA TYR A 200 9.55 4.95 -5.15
C TYR A 200 10.69 4.26 -5.92
N PHE A 201 11.85 4.07 -5.28
CA PHE A 201 12.98 3.36 -5.88
C PHE A 201 12.70 1.87 -6.09
N GLN A 202 11.89 1.26 -5.23
CA GLN A 202 11.40 -0.09 -5.45
C GLN A 202 10.54 -0.16 -6.73
N ALA A 203 9.60 0.78 -6.93
CA ALA A 203 8.81 0.86 -8.16
C ALA A 203 9.66 1.11 -9.41
N ILE A 204 10.74 1.89 -9.32
CA ILE A 204 11.70 2.07 -10.42
C ILE A 204 12.38 0.74 -10.76
N SER A 205 12.90 0.05 -9.74
CA SER A 205 13.68 -1.18 -9.90
C SER A 205 12.89 -2.28 -10.59
N ASN A 206 11.63 -2.46 -10.21
CA ASN A 206 10.79 -3.57 -10.70
C ASN A 206 9.94 -3.23 -11.93
N SER A 207 10.16 -2.07 -12.58
CA SER A 207 9.37 -1.62 -13.74
C SER A 207 10.15 -1.40 -15.03
N SER A 208 11.45 -1.71 -15.10
CA SER A 208 12.26 -1.47 -16.31
C SER A 208 11.76 -2.23 -17.54
N TRP A 209 11.20 -3.40 -17.34
CA TRP A 209 10.61 -4.30 -18.34
C TRP A 209 9.25 -3.80 -18.90
N ALA A 210 8.60 -2.83 -18.28
CA ALA A 210 7.28 -2.34 -18.66
C ALA A 210 7.33 -0.96 -19.33
N ASN A 211 6.31 -0.63 -20.14
CA ASN A 211 6.17 0.69 -20.77
C ASN A 211 5.87 1.77 -19.72
N GLU A 212 5.10 1.44 -18.67
CA GLU A 212 4.74 2.33 -17.59
C GLU A 212 4.95 1.63 -16.24
N GLY A 213 5.44 2.37 -15.24
CA GLY A 213 5.54 1.90 -13.86
C GLY A 213 4.75 2.82 -12.93
N TYR A 214 4.03 2.25 -11.98
CA TYR A 214 3.25 3.00 -10.98
C TYR A 214 3.59 2.57 -9.56
N LEU A 215 3.80 3.56 -8.71
CA LEU A 215 3.74 3.39 -7.26
C LEU A 215 2.30 3.63 -6.80
N VAL A 216 1.72 2.61 -6.18
CA VAL A 216 0.32 2.62 -5.71
C VAL A 216 0.30 2.71 -4.19
N GLY A 217 -0.20 3.81 -3.66
CA GLY A 217 -0.35 4.00 -2.22
C GLY A 217 -1.81 3.99 -1.79
N ARG A 218 -2.10 3.34 -0.67
CA ARG A 218 -3.42 3.39 -0.07
C ARG A 218 -3.62 4.72 0.65
N HIS A 219 -4.65 5.49 0.28
CA HIS A 219 -5.05 6.74 0.94
C HIS A 219 -3.88 7.73 1.13
N ILE A 220 -3.21 8.07 0.01
CA ILE A 220 -2.10 9.05 0.04
C ILE A 220 -2.64 10.38 0.55
N ASP A 221 -1.95 10.94 1.56
CA ASP A 221 -2.27 12.28 2.08
C ASP A 221 -1.81 13.37 1.09
N THR A 222 -2.72 13.79 0.22
CA THR A 222 -2.49 14.84 -0.77
C THR A 222 -2.35 16.23 -0.17
N HIS A 223 -2.73 16.44 1.10
CA HIS A 223 -2.56 17.70 1.80
C HIS A 223 -1.16 17.84 2.41
N ASN A 224 -0.41 16.74 2.51
CA ASN A 224 0.98 16.78 2.96
C ASN A 224 1.89 17.33 1.84
N SER A 225 2.15 18.63 1.88
CA SER A 225 2.95 19.32 0.86
C SER A 225 4.35 18.73 0.69
N LYS A 226 5.01 18.32 1.81
CA LYS A 226 6.36 17.71 1.77
C LYS A 226 6.36 16.39 1.01
N LEU A 227 5.34 15.55 1.23
CA LEU A 227 5.18 14.28 0.51
C LEU A 227 4.91 14.53 -0.97
N MET A 228 3.95 15.41 -1.29
CA MET A 228 3.57 15.71 -2.66
C MET A 228 4.70 16.34 -3.47
N ASP A 229 5.47 17.26 -2.89
CA ASP A 229 6.64 17.86 -3.53
C ASP A 229 7.75 16.83 -3.78
N LEU A 230 7.94 15.89 -2.85
CA LEU A 230 8.90 14.80 -3.03
C LEU A 230 8.47 13.87 -4.17
N LEU A 231 7.20 13.44 -4.20
CA LEU A 231 6.64 12.60 -5.26
C LEU A 231 6.77 13.28 -6.63
N LYS A 232 6.42 14.57 -6.74
CA LYS A 232 6.55 15.34 -8.00
C LYS A 232 8.00 15.41 -8.48
N ARG A 233 8.97 15.65 -7.59
CA ARG A 233 10.40 15.69 -7.94
C ARG A 233 10.91 14.33 -8.40
N LEU A 234 10.56 13.25 -7.71
CA LEU A 234 10.93 11.90 -8.10
C LEU A 234 10.30 11.53 -9.44
N HIS A 235 9.01 11.86 -9.64
CA HIS A 235 8.32 11.65 -10.91
C HIS A 235 8.99 12.43 -12.06
N ALA A 236 9.33 13.69 -11.86
CA ALA A 236 10.02 14.50 -12.88
C ALA A 236 11.31 13.84 -13.35
N SER A 237 12.09 13.25 -12.41
CA SER A 237 13.39 12.63 -12.66
C SER A 237 13.26 11.22 -13.27
N PHE A 238 12.34 10.39 -12.80
CA PHE A 238 12.32 8.95 -13.11
C PHE A 238 11.09 8.49 -13.88
N GLY A 239 10.00 9.26 -13.87
CA GLY A 239 8.82 8.98 -14.68
C GLY A 239 7.85 7.93 -14.14
N ILE A 240 8.07 7.39 -12.93
CA ILE A 240 7.11 6.48 -12.30
C ILE A 240 5.86 7.26 -11.90
N GLY A 241 4.70 6.77 -12.30
CA GLY A 241 3.42 7.36 -11.92
C GLY A 241 3.06 7.09 -10.45
N VAL A 242 2.07 7.80 -9.96
CA VAL A 242 1.58 7.63 -8.58
C VAL A 242 0.07 7.50 -8.58
N ILE A 243 -0.43 6.45 -7.96
CA ILE A 243 -1.85 6.18 -7.79
C ILE A 243 -2.21 6.27 -6.32
N ASP A 244 -3.24 7.07 -6.01
CA ASP A 244 -3.92 7.06 -4.71
C ASP A 244 -5.08 6.06 -4.77
N LEU A 245 -4.91 4.91 -4.13
CA LEU A 245 -5.88 3.83 -4.12
C LEU A 245 -6.80 3.96 -2.91
N ARG A 246 -8.09 4.15 -3.14
CA ARG A 246 -9.12 4.24 -2.10
C ARG A 246 -9.75 2.87 -1.87
N THR A 247 -9.94 2.51 -0.62
CA THR A 247 -10.49 1.19 -0.22
C THR A 247 -11.81 1.30 0.54
N ASN A 248 -12.24 2.50 0.85
CA ASN A 248 -13.51 2.80 1.53
C ASN A 248 -14.55 3.46 0.61
N GLU A 249 -14.12 3.94 -0.55
CA GLU A 249 -14.95 4.61 -1.54
C GLU A 249 -14.33 4.49 -2.93
N ASP A 250 -15.17 4.47 -3.95
CA ASP A 250 -14.74 4.43 -5.36
C ASP A 250 -14.28 5.81 -5.85
N LYS A 251 -13.17 6.29 -5.29
CA LYS A 251 -12.54 7.58 -5.61
C LYS A 251 -11.03 7.46 -5.79
N SER A 252 -10.57 6.28 -6.19
CA SER A 252 -9.16 6.10 -6.54
C SER A 252 -8.76 7.00 -7.72
N ALA A 253 -7.56 7.58 -7.67
CA ALA A 253 -7.09 8.55 -8.65
C ALA A 253 -5.62 8.36 -9.02
N ILE A 254 -5.28 8.63 -10.27
CA ILE A 254 -3.90 8.79 -10.69
C ILE A 254 -3.48 10.22 -10.34
N LEU A 255 -2.60 10.36 -9.35
CA LEU A 255 -2.06 11.67 -8.93
C LEU A 255 -0.98 12.17 -9.90
N LEU A 256 -0.17 11.26 -10.45
CA LEU A 256 0.88 11.53 -11.43
C LEU A 256 0.85 10.41 -12.48
N ASN A 257 0.65 10.77 -13.74
CA ASN A 257 0.68 9.79 -14.84
C ASN A 257 2.12 9.32 -15.07
N ALA A 258 2.31 8.01 -15.25
CA ALA A 258 3.62 7.48 -15.61
C ALA A 258 4.09 8.05 -16.95
N LYS A 259 5.41 8.22 -17.11
CA LYS A 259 6.00 8.52 -18.40
C LYS A 259 6.12 7.22 -19.21
N TYR A 260 5.57 7.22 -20.41
CA TYR A 260 5.65 6.07 -21.32
C TYR A 260 7.08 5.86 -21.82
N LYS A 261 7.55 4.61 -21.77
CA LYS A 261 8.82 4.15 -22.35
C LYS A 261 8.53 3.38 -23.63
N GLU A 262 9.06 3.84 -24.75
CA GLU A 262 8.96 3.14 -26.05
C GLU A 262 9.78 1.84 -26.03
N LYS A 263 10.93 1.86 -25.39
CA LYS A 263 11.81 0.70 -25.27
C LYS A 263 11.73 0.13 -23.87
N ILE A 264 11.41 -1.13 -23.77
CA ILE A 264 11.42 -1.90 -22.53
C ILE A 264 12.71 -2.68 -22.39
N ASP A 265 13.05 -3.05 -21.16
CA ASP A 265 14.22 -3.88 -20.85
C ASP A 265 13.87 -5.36 -21.03
N TYR A 266 14.15 -5.89 -22.23
CA TYR A 266 13.92 -7.30 -22.53
C TYR A 266 14.79 -8.24 -21.71
N THR A 267 15.98 -7.81 -21.27
CA THR A 267 16.86 -8.63 -20.41
C THR A 267 16.19 -8.84 -19.05
N MET A 268 15.64 -7.77 -18.49
CA MET A 268 14.87 -7.86 -17.25
C MET A 268 13.59 -8.70 -17.43
N ALA A 269 12.87 -8.52 -18.53
CA ALA A 269 11.67 -9.32 -18.82
C ALA A 269 12.00 -10.82 -18.92
N GLN A 270 13.12 -11.17 -19.54
CA GLN A 270 13.62 -12.55 -19.62
C GLN A 270 13.95 -13.09 -18.22
N GLU A 271 14.73 -12.35 -17.43
CA GLU A 271 15.08 -12.75 -16.07
C GLU A 271 13.85 -13.00 -15.19
N LEU A 272 12.86 -12.11 -15.25
CA LEU A 272 11.59 -12.26 -14.53
C LEU A 272 10.82 -13.50 -14.99
N SER A 273 10.77 -13.76 -16.32
CA SER A 273 10.12 -14.94 -16.90
C SER A 273 10.78 -16.25 -16.44
N GLU A 274 12.09 -16.29 -16.40
CA GLU A 274 12.86 -17.48 -15.97
C GLU A 274 12.69 -17.75 -14.48
N LYS A 275 12.58 -16.69 -13.68
CA LYS A 275 12.49 -16.78 -12.22
C LYS A 275 11.08 -16.94 -11.67
N ASN A 276 10.07 -16.41 -12.36
CA ASN A 276 8.69 -16.40 -11.83
C ASN A 276 7.69 -16.98 -12.84
N PRO A 277 7.05 -18.13 -12.53
CA PRO A 277 6.11 -18.79 -13.45
C PRO A 277 4.84 -17.97 -13.70
N LYS A 278 4.41 -17.11 -12.74
CA LYS A 278 3.25 -16.24 -12.95
C LYS A 278 3.55 -15.13 -13.96
N PHE A 279 4.77 -14.57 -13.89
CA PHE A 279 5.20 -13.57 -14.88
C PHE A 279 5.35 -14.18 -16.28
N SER A 280 5.96 -15.38 -16.39
CA SER A 280 6.04 -16.12 -17.64
C SER A 280 4.65 -16.45 -18.21
N GLY A 281 3.72 -16.92 -17.36
CA GLY A 281 2.33 -17.14 -17.72
C GLY A 281 1.62 -15.89 -18.20
N PHE A 282 1.85 -14.74 -17.54
CA PHE A 282 1.31 -13.45 -17.95
C PHE A 282 1.77 -13.07 -19.36
N LEU A 283 3.06 -13.17 -19.67
CA LEU A 283 3.57 -12.87 -21.02
C LEU A 283 2.97 -13.82 -22.07
N LYS A 284 2.80 -15.11 -21.73
CA LYS A 284 2.12 -16.05 -22.60
C LYS A 284 0.67 -15.63 -22.87
N SER A 285 -0.08 -15.26 -21.84
CA SER A 285 -1.47 -14.80 -21.99
C SER A 285 -1.56 -13.53 -22.85
N VAL A 286 -0.56 -12.63 -22.76
CA VAL A 286 -0.48 -11.44 -23.62
C VAL A 286 -0.27 -11.82 -25.09
N VAL A 287 0.58 -12.81 -25.36
CA VAL A 287 0.85 -13.30 -26.74
C VAL A 287 -0.37 -14.03 -27.31
N ASP A 288 -1.03 -14.83 -26.49
CA ASP A 288 -2.15 -15.67 -26.93
C ASP A 288 -3.48 -14.89 -27.02
N TYR A 289 -3.56 -13.68 -26.49
CA TYR A 289 -4.79 -12.90 -26.39
C TYR A 289 -5.39 -12.61 -27.79
N ASP A 290 -6.65 -12.98 -27.92
CA ASP A 290 -7.46 -12.73 -29.10
C ASP A 290 -8.62 -11.79 -28.74
N PRO A 291 -8.63 -10.55 -29.29
CA PRO A 291 -9.67 -9.58 -29.00
C PRO A 291 -11.07 -9.98 -29.47
N ASP A 292 -11.18 -10.88 -30.43
CA ASP A 292 -12.46 -11.39 -30.91
C ASP A 292 -13.09 -12.38 -29.92
N PHE A 293 -12.28 -12.97 -29.04
CA PHE A 293 -12.71 -13.96 -28.05
C PHE A 293 -12.20 -13.65 -26.62
N PRO A 294 -12.43 -12.45 -26.09
CA PRO A 294 -11.83 -12.01 -24.82
C PRO A 294 -12.21 -12.90 -23.62
N ASN A 295 -13.38 -13.54 -23.67
CA ASN A 295 -13.86 -14.42 -22.59
C ASN A 295 -13.01 -15.69 -22.42
N ARG A 296 -12.21 -16.09 -23.43
CA ARG A 296 -11.29 -17.24 -23.31
C ARG A 296 -10.15 -16.98 -22.34
N TYR A 297 -9.84 -15.72 -22.09
CA TYR A 297 -8.68 -15.29 -21.26
C TYR A 297 -9.10 -14.75 -19.90
N LYS A 298 -10.39 -14.89 -19.55
CA LYS A 298 -10.94 -14.33 -18.31
C LYS A 298 -10.21 -14.86 -17.07
N ASP A 299 -9.81 -16.13 -17.07
CA ASP A 299 -9.16 -16.79 -15.94
C ASP A 299 -7.62 -16.61 -15.94
N GLU A 300 -7.09 -16.04 -17.03
CA GLU A 300 -5.65 -15.76 -17.17
C GLU A 300 -5.22 -14.48 -16.43
N PHE A 301 -6.16 -13.59 -16.18
CA PHE A 301 -5.97 -12.33 -15.46
C PHE A 301 -6.65 -12.35 -14.10
N ASP A 302 -6.38 -11.35 -13.28
CA ASP A 302 -7.03 -11.22 -11.97
C ASP A 302 -8.52 -10.94 -12.15
N GLU A 303 -9.34 -11.54 -11.28
CA GLU A 303 -10.79 -11.37 -11.29
C GLU A 303 -11.17 -9.91 -10.96
N VAL A 304 -11.98 -9.31 -11.81
CA VAL A 304 -12.55 -7.97 -11.58
C VAL A 304 -13.77 -8.12 -10.69
N LYS A 305 -13.64 -7.79 -9.41
CA LYS A 305 -14.77 -7.80 -8.47
C LYS A 305 -15.77 -6.71 -8.79
N LYS A 306 -17.04 -6.94 -8.43
CA LYS A 306 -18.07 -5.92 -8.54
C LYS A 306 -17.84 -4.79 -7.56
N LYS A 307 -18.29 -3.58 -7.92
CA LYS A 307 -18.15 -2.37 -7.10
C LYS A 307 -18.74 -2.57 -5.70
N GLU A 308 -19.90 -3.19 -5.61
CA GLU A 308 -20.63 -3.43 -4.36
C GLU A 308 -19.92 -4.43 -3.42
N GLU A 309 -19.06 -5.28 -3.98
CA GLU A 309 -18.22 -6.20 -3.19
C GLU A 309 -16.99 -5.52 -2.60
N LEU A 310 -16.48 -4.50 -3.30
CA LEU A 310 -15.28 -3.75 -2.88
C LEU A 310 -15.64 -2.57 -1.96
N TYR A 311 -16.77 -1.93 -2.23
CA TYR A 311 -17.24 -0.72 -1.53
C TYR A 311 -18.67 -0.91 -1.03
N PRO A 312 -18.85 -1.79 -0.02
CA PRO A 312 -20.17 -2.14 0.51
C PRO A 312 -20.88 -0.97 1.23
#